data_ca11d860b906797009f2fb1f1df5a5b6
#
_entry.id   ca11d860b906797009f2fb1f1df5a5b6
#
_cell.length_a   1.000
_cell.length_b   1.000
_cell.length_c   1.000
_cell.angle_alpha   90.00
_cell.angle_beta   90.00
_cell.angle_gamma   90.00
#
_symmetry.space_group_name_H-M   'P 1'
#
loop_
_entity.id
_entity.type
_entity.pdbx_description
1 polymer ?
#
loop_
_entity_poly.entity_id
_entity_poly.type
_entity_poly.pdbx_seq_one_letter_code
_entity_poly.pdbx_strand_id
1 'polypeptide(L)'
;MMNALVVSDTRSVYTTLGSLRSEGDVGRLLGGPVRAFGLELLDNHLDMWVPIEPDVYQRNPAFNAIASVMLVRCHGAHVPIFGAVAVTARTSSGALAPLTQTHHQCLAQSINEVVVAVEG
;
A
#
# COMPACT_ATOMS: atom_id res chain seq x y z
N MET A 1 14.70 -10.50 1.33
CA MET A 1 14.58 -9.03 1.51
C MET A 1 13.14 -8.62 1.35
N MET A 2 12.61 -7.85 2.27
CA MET A 2 11.25 -7.33 2.19
C MET A 2 11.23 -6.06 1.35
N ASN A 3 10.39 -6.01 0.31
CA ASN A 3 10.37 -4.88 -0.62
C ASN A 3 9.09 -4.07 -0.60
N ALA A 4 8.01 -4.67 -0.14
CA ALA A 4 6.72 -4.00 -0.05
C ALA A 4 5.90 -4.56 1.09
N LEU A 5 5.00 -3.74 1.61
CA LEU A 5 3.97 -4.15 2.56
C LEU A 5 2.65 -4.26 1.78
N VAL A 6 2.00 -5.41 1.84
CA VAL A 6 0.71 -5.62 1.19
C VAL A 6 -0.39 -5.53 2.24
N VAL A 7 -1.38 -4.69 1.98
CA VAL A 7 -2.58 -4.57 2.81
C VAL A 7 -3.74 -5.16 2.02
N SER A 8 -4.22 -6.30 2.49
CA SER A 8 -5.31 -7.03 1.82
C SER A 8 -6.67 -6.44 2.19
N ASP A 9 -7.65 -6.63 1.30
CA ASP A 9 -9.05 -6.32 1.57
C ASP A 9 -9.68 -7.25 2.61
N THR A 10 -9.01 -8.37 2.94
CA THR A 10 -9.42 -9.27 4.04
C THR A 10 -8.81 -8.87 5.39
N ARG A 11 -8.23 -7.66 5.47
CA ARG A 11 -7.56 -7.11 6.66
C ARG A 11 -6.24 -7.81 7.04
N SER A 12 -5.71 -8.63 6.15
CA SER A 12 -4.38 -9.22 6.32
C SER A 12 -3.32 -8.23 5.87
N VAL A 13 -2.25 -8.14 6.63
CA VAL A 13 -1.10 -7.30 6.31
C VAL A 13 0.13 -8.20 6.28
N TYR A 14 0.87 -8.19 5.19
CA TYR A 14 2.06 -9.02 5.07
C TYR A 14 3.11 -8.34 4.19
N THR A 15 4.34 -8.80 4.32
CA THR A 15 5.45 -8.27 3.53
C THR A 15 5.79 -9.22 2.39
N THR A 16 6.22 -8.65 1.28
CA THR A 16 6.68 -9.45 0.14
C THR A 16 8.13 -9.87 0.34
N LEU A 17 8.43 -11.08 -0.11
CA LEU A 17 9.80 -11.59 -0.19
C LEU A 17 10.19 -11.59 -1.66
N GLY A 18 11.03 -10.72 -2.08
CA GLY A 18 11.46 -10.66 -3.47
C GLY A 18 11.75 -9.24 -3.90
N SER A 19 12.40 -9.08 -5.02
CA SER A 19 12.81 -7.78 -5.50
C SER A 19 11.74 -7.17 -6.40
N LEU A 20 11.14 -6.09 -5.94
CA LEU A 20 10.31 -5.24 -6.79
C LEU A 20 11.21 -4.12 -7.32
N ARG A 21 11.33 -4.04 -8.64
CA ARG A 21 12.25 -3.11 -9.30
C ARG A 21 11.53 -2.00 -10.05
N SER A 22 10.27 -2.23 -10.40
CA SER A 22 9.52 -1.30 -11.25
C SER A 22 8.04 -1.32 -10.92
N GLU A 23 7.33 -0.32 -11.42
CA GLU A 23 5.87 -0.27 -11.36
C GLU A 23 5.23 -1.52 -11.96
N GLY A 24 5.83 -2.07 -13.04
CA GLY A 24 5.36 -3.31 -13.65
C GLY A 24 5.41 -4.50 -12.70
N ASP A 25 6.43 -4.56 -11.83
CA ASP A 25 6.53 -5.61 -10.82
C ASP A 25 5.43 -5.46 -9.76
N VAL A 26 5.13 -4.25 -9.36
CA VAL A 26 4.01 -3.97 -8.43
C VAL A 26 2.69 -4.38 -9.09
N GLY A 27 2.51 -4.04 -10.35
CA GLY A 27 1.32 -4.44 -11.10
C GLY A 27 1.14 -5.94 -11.15
N ARG A 28 2.23 -6.68 -11.39
CA ARG A 28 2.18 -8.16 -11.36
C ARG A 28 1.82 -8.70 -9.99
N LEU A 29 2.34 -8.07 -8.93
CA LEU A 29 2.00 -8.46 -7.56
C LEU A 29 0.52 -8.27 -7.25
N LEU A 30 -0.08 -7.18 -7.72
CA LEU A 30 -1.48 -6.84 -7.46
C LEU A 30 -2.44 -7.33 -8.56
N GLY A 31 -1.92 -7.90 -9.62
CA GLY A 31 -2.70 -8.54 -10.67
C GLY A 31 -3.00 -7.70 -11.90
N GLY A 32 -2.55 -6.46 -11.98
CA GLY A 32 -2.80 -5.62 -13.15
C GLY A 32 -2.31 -4.19 -13.00
N PRO A 33 -2.77 -3.26 -13.85
CA PRO A 33 -2.36 -1.87 -13.79
C PRO A 33 -2.64 -1.21 -12.46
N VAL A 34 -1.70 -0.37 -12.00
CA VAL A 34 -1.74 0.28 -10.70
C VAL A 34 -1.46 1.78 -10.84
N ARG A 35 -1.89 2.55 -9.85
CA ARG A 35 -1.50 3.95 -9.69
C ARG A 35 -0.97 4.15 -8.28
N ALA A 36 -0.07 5.13 -8.12
CA ALA A 36 0.54 5.43 -6.83
C ALA A 36 -0.08 6.67 -6.20
N PHE A 37 -0.27 6.62 -4.89
CA PHE A 37 -0.58 7.78 -4.06
C PHE A 37 0.55 7.96 -3.05
N GLY A 38 1.14 9.15 -3.00
CA GLY A 38 2.18 9.45 -2.02
C GLY A 38 1.60 9.48 -0.61
N LEU A 39 2.27 8.78 0.31
CA LEU A 39 1.90 8.77 1.72
C LEU A 39 2.85 9.66 2.51
N GLU A 40 2.29 10.59 3.26
CA GLU A 40 3.06 11.48 4.13
C GLU A 40 3.09 10.91 5.54
N LEU A 41 4.14 10.15 5.84
CA LEU A 41 4.41 9.55 7.14
C LEU A 41 5.82 9.89 7.57
N LEU A 42 5.98 10.77 8.57
CA LEU A 42 7.26 11.12 9.18
C LEU A 42 8.37 11.46 8.16
N ASP A 43 8.09 12.32 7.20
CA ASP A 43 9.03 12.73 6.14
C ASP A 43 9.52 11.59 5.25
N ASN A 44 8.93 10.41 5.36
CA ASN A 44 9.28 9.27 4.51
C ASN A 44 8.62 9.38 3.15
N HIS A 45 9.37 9.04 2.11
CA HIS A 45 8.86 8.97 0.75
C HIS A 45 8.29 7.58 0.53
N LEU A 46 6.99 7.43 0.80
CA LEU A 46 6.27 6.18 0.65
C LEU A 46 5.16 6.34 -0.37
N ASP A 47 4.88 5.28 -1.11
CA ASP A 47 3.79 5.24 -2.08
C ASP A 47 2.86 4.08 -1.78
N MET A 48 1.55 4.34 -1.84
CA MET A 48 0.54 3.30 -1.85
C MET A 48 0.14 3.03 -3.30
N TRP A 49 0.37 1.81 -3.76
CA TRP A 49 0.01 1.35 -5.10
C TRP A 49 -1.37 0.71 -5.07
N VAL A 50 -2.28 1.27 -5.84
CA VAL A 50 -3.68 0.90 -5.85
C VAL A 50 -4.05 0.35 -7.22
N PRO A 51 -4.70 -0.83 -7.30
CA PRO A 51 -5.17 -1.34 -8.59
C PRO A 51 -6.17 -0.38 -9.22
N ILE A 52 -6.01 -0.11 -10.52
CA ILE A 52 -6.90 0.79 -11.26
C ILE A 52 -8.26 0.12 -11.51
N GLU A 53 -8.22 -1.17 -11.84
CA GLU A 53 -9.42 -1.96 -12.13
C GLU A 53 -9.35 -3.28 -11.37
N PRO A 54 -9.52 -3.25 -10.01
CA PRO A 54 -9.34 -4.45 -9.20
C PRO A 54 -10.32 -5.57 -9.54
N ASP A 55 -11.53 -5.27 -9.95
CA ASP A 55 -12.55 -6.23 -10.35
C ASP A 55 -12.18 -7.02 -11.60
N VAL A 56 -11.30 -6.50 -12.44
CA VAL A 56 -10.81 -7.19 -13.65
C VAL A 56 -9.66 -8.14 -13.32
N TYR A 57 -8.79 -7.76 -12.40
CA TYR A 57 -7.51 -8.44 -12.15
C TYR A 57 -7.47 -9.23 -10.87
N GLN A 58 -8.27 -8.89 -9.89
CA GLN A 58 -8.32 -9.59 -8.62
C GLN A 58 -9.64 -10.35 -8.50
N ARG A 59 -9.57 -11.51 -7.87
CA ARG A 59 -10.75 -12.35 -7.70
C ARG A 59 -11.58 -11.83 -6.52
N ASN A 60 -12.82 -11.41 -6.81
CA ASN A 60 -13.77 -10.91 -5.81
C ASN A 60 -13.18 -9.80 -4.90
N PRO A 61 -12.68 -8.69 -5.48
CA PRO A 61 -12.12 -7.63 -4.66
C PRO A 61 -13.20 -7.02 -3.78
N ALA A 62 -12.91 -6.92 -2.48
CA ALA A 62 -13.80 -6.32 -1.49
C ALA A 62 -13.27 -4.94 -1.10
N PHE A 63 -14.11 -4.15 -0.43
CA PHE A 63 -13.73 -2.84 0.09
C PHE A 63 -12.57 -2.99 1.10
N ASN A 64 -11.50 -2.25 0.86
CA ASN A 64 -10.32 -2.24 1.71
C ASN A 64 -10.39 -1.04 2.65
N ALA A 65 -10.98 -1.26 3.82
CA ALA A 65 -11.19 -0.18 4.80
C ALA A 65 -9.87 0.38 5.32
N ILE A 66 -8.89 -0.49 5.58
CA ILE A 66 -7.58 -0.07 6.10
C ILE A 66 -6.89 0.84 5.10
N ALA A 67 -6.78 0.41 3.83
CA ALA A 67 -6.14 1.20 2.80
C ALA A 67 -6.89 2.52 2.53
N SER A 68 -8.22 2.49 2.53
CA SER A 68 -9.04 3.67 2.28
C SER A 68 -8.84 4.72 3.37
N VAL A 69 -8.83 4.31 4.64
CA VAL A 69 -8.62 5.24 5.76
C VAL A 69 -7.17 5.74 5.81
N MET A 70 -6.20 4.86 5.53
CA MET A 70 -4.79 5.28 5.41
C MET A 70 -4.63 6.36 4.34
N LEU A 71 -5.28 6.19 3.20
CA LEU A 71 -5.20 7.15 2.11
C LEU A 71 -5.73 8.53 2.52
N VAL A 72 -6.85 8.57 3.22
CA VAL A 72 -7.40 9.82 3.76
C VAL A 72 -6.41 10.48 4.74
N ARG A 73 -5.88 9.70 5.66
CA ARG A 73 -5.01 10.22 6.74
C ARG A 73 -3.63 10.62 6.25
N CYS A 74 -3.06 9.89 5.29
CA CYS A 74 -1.67 10.07 4.88
C CYS A 74 -1.50 10.77 3.54
N HIS A 75 -2.57 10.92 2.76
CA HIS A 75 -2.54 11.59 1.46
C HIS A 75 -3.62 12.66 1.34
N GLY A 76 -4.75 12.48 2.01
CA GLY A 76 -5.88 13.40 1.94
C GLY A 76 -6.89 13.08 0.85
N ALA A 77 -6.71 12.00 0.11
CA ALA A 77 -7.65 11.62 -0.94
C ALA A 77 -8.80 10.77 -0.38
N HIS A 78 -10.03 11.15 -0.70
CA HIS A 78 -11.25 10.44 -0.30
C HIS A 78 -11.70 9.53 -1.44
N VAL A 79 -10.91 8.50 -1.73
CA VAL A 79 -11.18 7.54 -2.80
C VAL A 79 -11.42 6.18 -2.16
N PRO A 80 -12.57 5.53 -2.43
CA PRO A 80 -12.79 4.17 -1.92
C PRO A 80 -11.84 3.20 -2.62
N ILE A 81 -11.16 2.38 -1.82
CA ILE A 81 -10.18 1.41 -2.32
C ILE A 81 -10.78 0.02 -2.23
N PHE A 82 -10.70 -0.73 -3.33
CA PHE A 82 -11.15 -2.12 -3.42
C PHE A 82 -9.96 -3.01 -3.76
N GLY A 83 -9.90 -4.17 -3.12
CA GLY A 83 -8.83 -5.12 -3.35
C GLY A 83 -7.58 -4.84 -2.54
N ALA A 84 -6.54 -5.61 -2.80
CA ALA A 84 -5.26 -5.47 -2.12
C ALA A 84 -4.46 -4.29 -2.66
N VAL A 85 -3.69 -3.63 -1.79
CA VAL A 85 -2.76 -2.57 -2.16
C VAL A 85 -1.37 -2.92 -1.69
N ALA A 86 -0.36 -2.28 -2.25
CA ALA A 86 1.03 -2.44 -1.83
C ALA A 86 1.61 -1.08 -1.45
N VAL A 87 2.45 -1.06 -0.42
CA VAL A 87 3.18 0.14 0.00
C VAL A 87 4.67 -0.11 -0.21
N THR A 88 5.32 0.80 -0.91
CA THR A 88 6.75 0.78 -1.16
C THR A 88 7.37 2.11 -0.78
N ALA A 89 8.70 2.15 -0.71
CA ALA A 89 9.44 3.39 -0.61
C ALA A 89 9.88 3.88 -1.99
N ARG A 90 10.30 5.13 -2.06
CA ARG A 90 10.92 5.69 -3.26
C ARG A 90 12.18 6.46 -2.90
N THR A 91 13.12 6.50 -3.85
CA THR A 91 14.34 7.30 -3.72
C THR A 91 14.02 8.78 -3.95
N SER A 92 15.00 9.66 -3.68
CA SER A 92 14.88 11.09 -3.98
C SER A 92 14.67 11.37 -5.47
N SER A 93 15.09 10.46 -6.33
CA SER A 93 14.87 10.57 -7.78
C SER A 93 13.52 10.00 -8.23
N GLY A 94 12.72 9.47 -7.31
CA GLY A 94 11.40 8.90 -7.60
C GLY A 94 11.40 7.44 -8.00
N ALA A 95 12.55 6.76 -7.94
CA ALA A 95 12.63 5.33 -8.25
C ALA A 95 12.10 4.49 -7.10
N LEU A 96 11.55 3.32 -7.43
CA LEU A 96 11.08 2.35 -6.45
C LEU A 96 12.23 1.92 -5.55
N ALA A 97 11.99 1.85 -4.26
CA ALA A 97 12.97 1.43 -3.28
C ALA A 97 12.36 0.46 -2.27
N PRO A 98 13.18 -0.44 -1.68
CA PRO A 98 12.68 -1.34 -0.65
C PRO A 98 12.37 -0.57 0.64
N LEU A 99 11.41 -1.08 1.41
CA LEU A 99 11.09 -0.53 2.73
C LEU A 99 12.22 -0.83 3.72
N THR A 100 12.61 0.19 4.48
CA THR A 100 13.56 0.03 5.59
C THR A 100 12.81 -0.42 6.84
N GLN A 101 13.56 -0.79 7.88
CA GLN A 101 12.97 -1.14 9.17
C GLN A 101 12.20 0.04 9.76
N THR A 102 12.72 1.25 9.61
CA THR A 102 12.02 2.47 10.05
C THR A 102 10.70 2.64 9.33
N HIS A 103 10.67 2.40 8.01
CA HIS A 103 9.42 2.42 7.24
C HIS A 103 8.42 1.40 7.78
N HIS A 104 8.85 0.18 8.05
CA HIS A 104 7.98 -0.86 8.58
C HIS A 104 7.41 -0.47 9.95
N GLN A 105 8.22 0.11 10.83
CA GLN A 105 7.75 0.56 12.14
C GLN A 105 6.71 1.66 12.02
N CYS A 106 6.95 2.66 11.18
CA CYS A 106 5.99 3.75 10.95
C CYS A 106 4.69 3.25 10.34
N LEU A 107 4.76 2.35 9.37
CA LEU A 107 3.59 1.77 8.72
C LEU A 107 2.81 0.89 9.69
N ALA A 108 3.49 0.08 10.48
CA ALA A 108 2.84 -0.78 11.47
C ALA A 108 2.06 0.05 12.49
N GLN A 109 2.65 1.14 12.98
CA GLN A 109 1.98 2.04 13.90
C GLN A 109 0.75 2.69 13.25
N SER A 110 0.90 3.22 12.05
CA SER A 110 -0.19 3.86 11.33
C SER A 110 -1.33 2.89 11.03
N ILE A 111 -1.01 1.68 10.59
CA ILE A 111 -2.00 0.63 10.32
C ILE A 111 -2.75 0.26 11.61
N ASN A 112 -2.03 0.11 12.71
CA ASN A 112 -2.65 -0.22 13.99
C ASN A 112 -3.64 0.85 14.43
N GLU A 113 -3.29 2.12 14.29
CA GLU A 113 -4.20 3.24 14.58
C GLU A 113 -5.44 3.22 13.69
N VAL A 114 -5.26 2.89 12.41
CA VAL A 114 -6.37 2.78 11.46
C VAL A 114 -7.28 1.61 11.81
N VAL A 115 -6.72 0.45 12.15
CA VAL A 115 -7.49 -0.73 12.55
C VAL A 115 -8.34 -0.42 13.78
N VAL A 116 -7.78 0.23 14.78
CA VAL A 116 -8.52 0.64 15.96
C VAL A 116 -9.67 1.60 15.58
N ALA A 117 -9.43 2.55 14.70
CA ALA A 117 -10.45 3.50 14.24
C ALA A 117 -11.57 2.82 13.44
N VAL A 118 -11.24 1.83 12.62
CA VAL A 118 -12.20 1.11 11.77
C VAL A 118 -13.03 0.14 12.59
N GLU A 119 -12.42 -0.53 13.59
CA GLU A 119 -13.08 -1.56 14.41
C GLU A 119 -13.70 -1.00 15.69
N GLY A 120 -13.22 0.15 16.11
CA GLY A 120 -13.72 0.84 17.29
C GLY A 120 -15.01 1.56 17.03
#